data_3b2e5311dc9e8d01b9067fcae970216b
#
_entry.id   3b2e5311dc9e8d01b9067fcae970216b
#
_cell.length_a   1.000
_cell.length_b   1.000
_cell.length_c   1.000
_cell.angle_alpha   90.00
_cell.angle_beta   90.00
_cell.angle_gamma   90.00
#
_symmetry.space_group_name_H-M   'P 1'
#
loop_
_entity.id
_entity.type
_entity.pdbx_description
1 polymer ?
#
loop_
_entity_poly.entity_id
_entity_poly.type
_entity_poly.pdbx_seq_one_letter_code
_entity_poly.pdbx_strand_id
1 'polypeptide(L)' 'MEIEETFFCPYCLQLNTILIDVTAGTHQEIIEDCQVCCRPAQLTIEVNIEGNTATVTADLP' A
#
# COMPACT_ATOMS: atom_id res chain seq x y z
N MET A 1 -1.29 -11.42 -11.04
CA MET A 1 -2.57 -10.83 -10.67
C MET A 1 -2.34 -9.67 -9.73
N GLU A 2 -3.03 -8.56 -9.95
CA GLU A 2 -2.86 -7.35 -9.16
C GLU A 2 -4.18 -6.92 -8.55
N ILE A 3 -4.09 -6.37 -7.34
CA ILE A 3 -5.25 -5.81 -6.63
C ILE A 3 -4.99 -4.32 -6.46
N GLU A 4 -5.99 -3.51 -6.78
CA GLU A 4 -5.94 -2.07 -6.54
C GLU A 4 -6.43 -1.78 -5.12
N GLU A 5 -5.62 -1.09 -4.34
CA GLU A 5 -5.97 -0.68 -2.98
C GLU A 5 -5.60 0.77 -2.75
N THR A 6 -6.14 1.34 -1.69
CA THR A 6 -5.90 2.74 -1.36
C THR A 6 -5.26 2.86 0.02
N PHE A 7 -4.52 3.95 0.23
CA PHE A 7 -3.97 4.28 1.53
C PHE A 7 -3.95 5.80 1.70
N PHE A 8 -3.97 6.25 2.95
CA PHE A 8 -3.82 7.68 3.26
C PHE A 8 -2.36 7.99 3.53
N CYS A 9 -1.86 9.04 2.89
CA CYS A 9 -0.50 9.51 3.13
C CYS A 9 -0.34 9.94 4.60
N PRO A 10 0.70 9.46 5.31
CA PRO A 10 0.89 9.85 6.72
C PRO A 10 1.34 11.30 6.91
N TYR A 11 1.70 12.00 5.83
CA TYR A 11 2.13 13.40 5.90
C TYR A 11 0.99 14.36 5.56
N CYS A 12 0.38 14.21 4.38
CA CYS A 12 -0.62 15.17 3.88
C CYS A 12 -2.06 14.66 3.98
N LEU A 13 -2.24 13.41 4.41
CA LEU A 13 -3.52 12.76 4.61
C LEU A 13 -4.38 12.64 3.35
N GLN A 14 -3.75 12.73 2.18
CA GLN A 14 -4.45 12.55 0.91
C GLN A 14 -4.54 11.08 0.55
N LEU A 15 -5.63 10.70 -0.12
CA LEU A 15 -5.84 9.33 -0.55
C LEU A 15 -4.96 9.02 -1.76
N ASN A 16 -4.26 7.89 -1.70
CA ASN A 16 -3.42 7.39 -2.79
C ASN A 16 -3.90 6.00 -3.19
N THR A 17 -3.64 5.64 -4.43
CA THR A 17 -3.99 4.32 -4.96
C THR A 17 -2.72 3.59 -5.36
N ILE A 18 -2.63 2.30 -5.02
CA ILE A 18 -1.51 1.45 -5.41
C ILE A 18 -2.02 0.14 -6.00
N LEU A 19 -1.18 -0.49 -6.82
CA LEU A 19 -1.42 -1.84 -7.32
C LEU A 19 -0.55 -2.80 -6.52
N ILE A 20 -1.17 -3.86 -6.01
CA ILE A 20 -0.51 -4.86 -5.18
C ILE A 20 -0.41 -6.15 -5.97
N ASP A 21 0.81 -6.67 -6.10
CA ASP A 21 1.06 -7.95 -6.75
C ASP A 21 0.86 -9.07 -5.74
N VAL A 22 -0.24 -9.81 -5.88
CA VAL A 22 -0.57 -10.88 -4.95
C VAL A 22 0.38 -12.08 -5.07
N THR A 23 1.16 -12.15 -6.14
CA THR A 23 2.13 -13.24 -6.30
C THR A 23 3.44 -12.97 -5.58
N ALA A 24 3.66 -11.77 -5.09
CA ALA A 24 4.88 -11.39 -4.38
C ALA A 24 4.89 -11.87 -2.91
N GLY A 25 3.79 -12.46 -2.43
CA GLY A 25 3.70 -12.98 -1.08
C GLY A 25 2.54 -12.38 -0.30
N THR A 26 2.21 -13.01 0.84
CA THR A 26 1.09 -12.57 1.66
C THR A 26 1.45 -11.40 2.59
N HIS A 27 2.74 -11.18 2.81
CA HIS A 27 3.22 -10.05 3.60
C HIS A 27 4.25 -9.29 2.77
N GLN A 28 3.99 -8.01 2.55
CA GLN A 28 4.89 -7.17 1.75
C GLN A 28 5.15 -5.87 2.49
N GLU A 29 6.38 -5.39 2.39
CA GLU A 29 6.75 -4.08 2.93
C GLU A 29 7.46 -3.33 1.82
N ILE A 30 6.91 -2.18 1.45
CA ILE A 30 7.45 -1.36 0.38
C ILE A 30 7.46 0.10 0.80
N ILE A 31 8.24 0.91 0.09
CA ILE A 31 8.22 2.35 0.25
C ILE A 31 7.71 2.95 -1.05
N GLU A 32 6.65 3.75 -0.94
CA GLU A 32 6.04 4.42 -2.08
C GLU A 32 5.94 5.91 -1.78
N ASP A 33 6.21 6.71 -2.81
CA ASP A 33 6.08 8.16 -2.67
C ASP A 33 4.60 8.56 -2.77
N CYS A 34 4.19 9.50 -1.93
CA CYS A 34 2.87 10.08 -2.03
C CYS A 34 2.72 10.81 -3.37
N GLN A 35 1.60 10.63 -4.04
CA GLN A 35 1.34 11.28 -5.33
C GLN A 35 1.07 12.77 -5.22
N VAL A 36 0.83 13.26 -4.01
CA VAL A 36 0.50 14.66 -3.75
C VAL A 36 1.69 15.41 -3.18
N CYS A 37 2.26 14.94 -2.06
CA CYS A 37 3.36 15.65 -1.40
C CYS A 37 4.75 15.09 -1.78
N CYS A 38 4.80 14.00 -2.51
CA CYS A 38 6.03 13.34 -2.99
C CYS A 38 6.96 12.87 -1.88
N ARG A 39 6.45 12.66 -0.66
CA ARG A 39 7.24 12.15 0.45
C ARG A 39 7.10 10.64 0.54
N PRO A 40 8.18 9.93 0.92
CA PRO A 40 8.13 8.47 1.01
C PRO A 40 7.27 8.03 2.21
N ALA A 41 6.41 7.06 1.97
CA ALA A 41 5.61 6.43 3.01
C ALA A 41 5.96 4.94 3.05
N GLN A 42 6.10 4.39 4.25
CA GLN A 42 6.34 2.97 4.40
C GLN A 42 4.98 2.25 4.43
N LEU A 43 4.78 1.35 3.49
CA LEU A 43 3.55 0.60 3.37
C LEU A 43 3.76 -0.84 3.82
N THR A 44 2.89 -1.30 4.72
CA THR A 44 2.82 -2.70 5.11
C THR A 44 1.57 -3.28 4.48
N ILE A 45 1.75 -4.32 3.68
CA ILE A 45 0.69 -4.92 2.89
C ILE A 45 0.47 -6.36 3.34
N GLU A 46 -0.76 -6.67 3.72
CA GLU A 46 -1.17 -8.03 4.05
C GLU A 46 -2.17 -8.49 2.99
N VAL A 47 -1.83 -9.58 2.31
CA VAL A 47 -2.67 -10.13 1.25
C VAL A 47 -3.40 -11.36 1.77
N ASN A 48 -4.72 -11.36 1.59
CA ASN A 48 -5.55 -12.53 1.89
C ASN A 48 -5.88 -13.22 0.58
N ILE A 49 -5.19 -14.34 0.32
CA ILE A 49 -5.33 -15.09 -0.93
C ILE A 49 -6.73 -15.67 -1.05
N GLU A 50 -7.30 -16.14 0.05
CA GLU A 50 -8.62 -16.78 0.04
C GLU A 50 -9.72 -15.79 -0.34
N GLY A 51 -9.60 -14.54 0.13
CA GLY A 51 -10.61 -13.52 -0.14
C GLY A 51 -10.29 -12.61 -1.31
N ASN A 52 -9.12 -12.78 -1.96
CA ASN A 52 -8.63 -11.87 -2.99
C ASN A 52 -8.64 -10.41 -2.53
N THR A 53 -8.25 -10.19 -1.29
CA THR A 53 -8.23 -8.86 -0.69
C THR A 53 -6.86 -8.54 -0.15
N ALA A 54 -6.61 -7.27 0.06
CA ALA A 54 -5.36 -6.81 0.67
C ALA A 54 -5.65 -5.65 1.62
N THR A 55 -4.85 -5.58 2.68
CA THR A 55 -4.90 -4.47 3.64
C THR A 55 -3.59 -3.71 3.55
N VAL A 56 -3.66 -2.40 3.44
CA VAL A 56 -2.48 -1.54 3.35
C VAL A 56 -2.46 -0.60 4.55
N THR A 57 -1.33 -0.61 5.26
CA THR A 57 -1.09 0.31 6.36
C THR A 57 0.06 1.22 5.98
N ALA A 58 -0.12 2.53 6.09
CA ALA A 58 0.89 3.52 5.75
C ALA A 58 1.45 4.15 7.02
N ASP A 59 2.76 4.18 7.13
CA ASP A 59 3.47 4.74 8.27
C ASP A 59 4.60 5.66 7.81
N LEU A 60 5.09 6.46 8.74
CA LEU A 60 6.32 7.24 8.52
C LEU A 60 7.51 6.27 8.48
N PRO A 61 8.43 6.46 7.55
CA PRO A 61 9.61 5.58 7.44
C PRO A 61 10.57 5.74 8.59
#